data_83e3c11ebae483774cd2031bf5aa567a
#
_entry.id   83e3c11ebae483774cd2031bf5aa567a
#
_cell.length_a   1.000
_cell.length_b   1.000
_cell.length_c   1.000
_cell.angle_alpha   90.00
_cell.angle_beta   90.00
_cell.angle_gamma   90.00
#
_symmetry.space_group_name_H-M   'P 1'
#
loop_
_entity.id
_entity.type
_entity.pdbx_description
1 polymer ?
#
loop_
_entity_poly.entity_id
_entity_poly.type
_entity_poly.pdbx_seq_one_letter_code
_entity_poly.pdbx_strand_id
1 'polypeptide(L)'
;MGKYTEVFVAFDVAKKKHAVAIAEGGRTGEVRFMGDVENNPAPIERTIKRLANRYDRLHVCFEAGPTGYGLYRQVKALGHDCIVVAPALIPKRSGERIKTNRRDAVTLARLHRAGELTGVWAPDPAHEAVRDLVRAREAAGDDLRRKRQQLLSFLLRHSRIYSGGGHWTLAHRRWLAGQTFEHAAQQIVFQEGIDAIEDAVQRLRRLEKQLALIVPEWSMAPVVETYQARRAPRFLSL
;
A
#
# COMPACT_ATOMS: atom_id res chain seq x y z
N MET A 1 20.13 -38.70 12.90
CA MET A 1 19.41 -37.64 12.20
C MET A 1 20.16 -36.33 12.47
N GLY A 2 20.75 -35.71 11.46
CA GLY A 2 21.42 -34.41 11.60
C GLY A 2 20.42 -33.38 12.08
N LYS A 3 20.76 -32.68 13.18
CA LYS A 3 19.95 -31.57 13.69
C LYS A 3 20.16 -30.41 12.73
N TYR A 4 19.13 -29.99 12.00
CA TYR A 4 19.21 -28.77 11.20
C TYR A 4 19.36 -27.58 12.13
N THR A 5 20.40 -26.78 11.92
CA THR A 5 20.72 -25.61 12.76
C THR A 5 19.92 -24.37 12.37
N GLU A 6 19.37 -24.39 11.15
CA GLU A 6 18.61 -23.25 10.59
C GLU A 6 17.29 -23.66 9.95
N VAL A 7 16.34 -22.75 9.95
CA VAL A 7 15.02 -22.94 9.35
C VAL A 7 14.54 -21.67 8.67
N PHE A 8 13.94 -21.84 7.49
CA PHE A 8 13.34 -20.79 6.69
C PHE A 8 11.83 -20.80 6.93
N VAL A 9 11.32 -19.73 7.52
CA VAL A 9 9.93 -19.61 7.97
C VAL A 9 9.21 -18.62 7.06
N ALA A 10 8.13 -19.03 6.44
CA ALA A 10 7.31 -18.17 5.60
C ALA A 10 5.93 -17.94 6.20
N PHE A 11 5.50 -16.69 6.19
CA PHE A 11 4.14 -16.29 6.52
C PHE A 11 3.44 -15.83 5.24
N ASP A 12 2.36 -16.48 4.87
CA ASP A 12 1.40 -15.92 3.93
C ASP A 12 0.42 -15.07 4.75
N VAL A 13 0.59 -13.75 4.65
CA VAL A 13 -0.05 -12.79 5.55
C VAL A 13 -1.47 -12.45 5.11
N ALA A 14 -2.42 -12.54 6.04
CA ALA A 14 -3.80 -12.19 5.82
C ALA A 14 -4.41 -11.46 7.02
N LYS A 15 -5.59 -10.86 6.83
CA LYS A 15 -6.25 -9.99 7.81
C LYS A 15 -6.49 -10.67 9.17
N LYS A 16 -6.93 -11.92 9.19
CA LYS A 16 -7.32 -12.63 10.42
C LYS A 16 -6.28 -13.64 10.88
N LYS A 17 -5.70 -14.39 9.95
CA LYS A 17 -4.76 -15.48 10.25
C LYS A 17 -3.70 -15.52 9.16
N HIS A 18 -2.49 -15.83 9.55
CA HIS A 18 -1.37 -16.08 8.64
C HIS A 18 -1.18 -17.58 8.47
N ALA A 19 -1.07 -18.05 7.24
CA ALA A 19 -0.63 -19.40 6.97
C ALA A 19 0.89 -19.48 7.13
N VAL A 20 1.36 -20.43 7.94
CA VAL A 20 2.78 -20.56 8.28
C VAL A 20 3.34 -21.86 7.74
N ALA A 21 4.46 -21.77 7.04
CA ALA A 21 5.22 -22.94 6.58
C ALA A 21 6.69 -22.79 6.93
N ILE A 22 7.37 -23.90 7.02
CA ILE A 22 8.83 -23.95 7.24
C ILE A 22 9.52 -24.81 6.19
N ALA A 23 10.76 -24.46 5.90
CA ALA A 23 11.72 -25.29 5.18
C ALA A 23 12.98 -25.42 6.03
N GLU A 24 13.31 -26.62 6.47
CA GLU A 24 14.54 -26.90 7.21
C GLU A 24 15.76 -26.70 6.33
N GLY A 25 16.88 -26.28 6.92
CA GLY A 25 18.12 -25.99 6.21
C GLY A 25 18.65 -27.20 5.43
N GLY A 26 19.54 -26.94 4.45
CA GLY A 26 20.08 -27.95 3.58
C GLY A 26 19.17 -28.37 2.45
N ARG A 27 19.77 -28.99 1.41
CA ARG A 27 19.10 -29.35 0.15
C ARG A 27 17.95 -30.36 0.32
N THR A 28 18.06 -31.24 1.31
CA THR A 28 17.11 -32.33 1.60
C THR A 28 16.22 -32.04 2.80
N GLY A 29 16.32 -30.85 3.41
CA GLY A 29 15.50 -30.47 4.55
C GLY A 29 14.01 -30.55 4.28
N GLU A 30 13.26 -30.98 5.30
CA GLU A 30 11.81 -31.11 5.19
C GLU A 30 11.16 -29.76 4.93
N VAL A 31 10.12 -29.75 4.09
CA VAL A 31 9.27 -28.56 3.91
C VAL A 31 7.86 -28.92 4.32
N ARG A 32 7.32 -28.21 5.31
CA ARG A 32 6.00 -28.51 5.86
C ARG A 32 5.19 -27.28 6.20
N PHE A 33 3.90 -27.43 6.09
CA PHE A 33 2.93 -26.48 6.58
C PHE A 33 2.75 -26.64 8.09
N MET A 34 2.82 -25.53 8.83
CA MET A 34 2.74 -25.52 10.31
C MET A 34 1.34 -25.23 10.83
N GLY A 35 0.42 -24.82 9.97
CA GLY A 35 -0.92 -24.39 10.33
C GLY A 35 -1.09 -22.88 10.21
N ASP A 36 -2.26 -22.42 10.64
CA ASP A 36 -2.61 -21.02 10.68
C ASP A 36 -2.29 -20.42 12.05
N VAL A 37 -1.79 -19.19 12.06
CA VAL A 37 -1.51 -18.39 13.26
C VAL A 37 -2.37 -17.12 13.19
N GLU A 38 -3.07 -16.80 14.25
CA GLU A 38 -3.86 -15.56 14.31
C GLU A 38 -2.97 -14.33 14.11
N ASN A 39 -3.49 -13.35 13.36
CA ASN A 39 -2.81 -12.08 13.15
C ASN A 39 -2.91 -11.22 14.42
N ASN A 40 -2.19 -11.66 15.45
CA ASN A 40 -2.10 -11.02 16.76
C ASN A 40 -0.66 -11.20 17.29
N PRO A 41 -0.07 -10.19 17.93
CA PRO A 41 1.32 -10.28 18.42
C PRO A 41 1.62 -11.51 19.27
N ALA A 42 0.75 -11.87 20.21
CA ALA A 42 1.03 -12.98 21.14
C ALA A 42 1.07 -14.37 20.48
N PRO A 43 0.15 -14.79 19.59
CA PRO A 43 0.27 -16.03 18.83
C PRO A 43 1.49 -16.08 17.92
N ILE A 44 1.83 -14.95 17.26
CA ILE A 44 3.02 -14.85 16.41
C ILE A 44 4.28 -15.06 17.24
N GLU A 45 4.40 -14.35 18.37
CA GLU A 45 5.54 -14.48 19.28
C GLU A 45 5.71 -15.91 19.79
N ARG A 46 4.61 -16.56 20.25
CA ARG A 46 4.64 -17.97 20.66
C ARG A 46 5.14 -18.89 19.55
N THR A 47 4.74 -18.63 18.31
CA THR A 47 5.16 -19.42 17.16
C THR A 47 6.64 -19.26 16.89
N ILE A 48 7.14 -18.02 16.87
CA ILE A 48 8.57 -17.71 16.67
C ILE A 48 9.40 -18.32 17.81
N LYS A 49 9.02 -18.11 19.09
CA LYS A 49 9.73 -18.69 20.24
C LYS A 49 9.77 -20.22 20.20
N ARG A 50 8.67 -20.88 19.83
CA ARG A 50 8.64 -22.34 19.69
C ARG A 50 9.60 -22.83 18.61
N LEU A 51 9.76 -22.11 17.50
CA LEU A 51 10.72 -22.42 16.46
C LEU A 51 12.16 -22.14 16.93
N ALA A 52 12.40 -21.02 17.60
CA ALA A 52 13.72 -20.66 18.15
C ALA A 52 14.23 -21.66 19.19
N ASN A 53 13.35 -22.32 19.95
CA ASN A 53 13.72 -23.41 20.87
C ASN A 53 14.17 -24.69 20.13
N ARG A 54 13.84 -24.82 18.83
CA ARG A 54 14.15 -26.01 18.04
C ARG A 54 15.30 -25.81 17.07
N TYR A 55 15.49 -24.58 16.59
CA TYR A 55 16.49 -24.22 15.58
C TYR A 55 17.34 -23.07 16.08
N ASP A 56 18.63 -23.08 15.75
CA ASP A 56 19.58 -22.07 16.19
C ASP A 56 19.39 -20.74 15.45
N ARG A 57 18.96 -20.80 14.17
CA ARG A 57 18.70 -19.63 13.33
C ARG A 57 17.34 -19.73 12.62
N LEU A 58 16.60 -18.64 12.70
CA LEU A 58 15.34 -18.47 11.99
C LEU A 58 15.52 -17.39 10.92
N HIS A 59 15.24 -17.74 9.66
CA HIS A 59 15.15 -16.83 8.55
C HIS A 59 13.68 -16.67 8.16
N VAL A 60 13.09 -15.53 8.51
CA VAL A 60 11.65 -15.31 8.30
C VAL A 60 11.43 -14.52 7.03
N CYS A 61 10.39 -14.85 6.27
CA CYS A 61 9.95 -14.06 5.14
C CYS A 61 8.42 -13.97 5.08
N PHE A 62 7.95 -12.91 4.45
CA PHE A 62 6.54 -12.78 4.06
C PHE A 62 6.39 -11.84 2.87
N GLU A 63 5.29 -12.00 2.13
CA GLU A 63 4.93 -11.15 1.02
C GLU A 63 4.38 -9.81 1.52
N ALA A 64 4.84 -8.69 0.93
CA ALA A 64 4.32 -7.37 1.22
C ALA A 64 2.83 -7.29 0.87
N GLY A 65 2.02 -6.85 1.81
CA GLY A 65 0.57 -6.84 1.67
C GLY A 65 -0.09 -5.75 2.52
N PRO A 66 -1.42 -5.76 2.61
CA PRO A 66 -2.19 -4.72 3.31
C PRO A 66 -2.02 -4.73 4.82
N THR A 67 -1.37 -5.75 5.40
CA THR A 67 -1.12 -5.87 6.85
C THR A 67 0.04 -5.01 7.34
N GLY A 68 0.74 -4.32 6.43
CA GLY A 68 1.89 -3.46 6.77
C GLY A 68 3.12 -4.23 7.24
N TYR A 69 3.98 -3.56 8.01
CA TYR A 69 5.27 -4.09 8.43
C TYR A 69 5.32 -4.49 9.93
N GLY A 70 4.16 -4.63 10.57
CA GLY A 70 4.07 -5.02 11.98
C GLY A 70 4.75 -6.35 12.29
N LEU A 71 4.51 -7.37 11.45
CA LEU A 71 5.15 -8.68 11.55
C LEU A 71 6.69 -8.57 11.41
N TYR A 72 7.19 -7.79 10.45
CA TYR A 72 8.62 -7.56 10.28
C TYR A 72 9.25 -7.01 11.55
N ARG A 73 8.67 -5.94 12.11
CA ARG A 73 9.18 -5.32 13.34
C ARG A 73 9.15 -6.27 14.52
N GLN A 74 8.08 -7.05 14.65
CA GLN A 74 7.96 -8.04 15.73
C GLN A 74 9.04 -9.12 15.64
N VAL A 75 9.27 -9.68 14.45
CA VAL A 75 10.31 -10.70 14.23
C VAL A 75 11.70 -10.14 14.51
N LYS A 76 11.98 -8.92 14.03
CA LYS A 76 13.27 -8.25 14.29
C LYS A 76 13.47 -7.93 15.77
N ALA A 77 12.43 -7.51 16.49
CA ALA A 77 12.48 -7.27 17.92
C ALA A 77 12.74 -8.55 18.74
N LEU A 78 12.34 -9.71 18.22
CA LEU A 78 12.66 -11.02 18.79
C LEU A 78 14.07 -11.52 18.45
N GLY A 79 14.88 -10.74 17.73
CA GLY A 79 16.27 -11.04 17.39
C GLY A 79 16.46 -11.93 16.17
N HIS A 80 15.44 -12.12 15.34
CA HIS A 80 15.52 -12.99 14.17
C HIS A 80 15.58 -12.21 12.85
N ASP A 81 16.15 -12.85 11.83
CA ASP A 81 16.19 -12.29 10.49
C ASP A 81 14.80 -12.33 9.83
N CYS A 82 14.45 -11.22 9.19
CA CYS A 82 13.19 -11.11 8.47
C CYS A 82 13.37 -10.33 7.16
N ILE A 83 12.84 -10.85 6.08
CA ILE A 83 12.75 -10.14 4.82
C ILE A 83 11.28 -9.99 4.41
N VAL A 84 10.98 -8.85 3.81
CA VAL A 84 9.70 -8.58 3.16
C VAL A 84 9.91 -8.69 1.66
N VAL A 85 9.07 -9.42 0.96
CA VAL A 85 9.22 -9.68 -0.48
C VAL A 85 8.08 -9.00 -1.25
N ALA A 86 8.40 -8.28 -2.33
CA ALA A 86 7.36 -7.71 -3.17
C ALA A 86 6.69 -8.81 -4.02
N PRO A 87 5.35 -8.80 -4.14
CA PRO A 87 4.59 -9.80 -4.93
C PRO A 87 5.10 -9.98 -6.37
N ALA A 88 5.54 -8.88 -6.99
CA ALA A 88 6.07 -8.87 -8.35
C ALA A 88 7.46 -9.53 -8.50
N LEU A 89 8.19 -9.69 -7.39
CA LEU A 89 9.54 -10.27 -7.37
C LEU A 89 9.55 -11.74 -6.95
N ILE A 90 8.40 -12.33 -6.64
CA ILE A 90 8.29 -13.75 -6.28
C ILE A 90 8.25 -14.57 -7.57
N PRO A 91 9.19 -15.51 -7.79
CA PRO A 91 9.19 -16.40 -8.93
C PRO A 91 7.88 -17.21 -9.02
N LYS A 92 7.20 -17.14 -10.15
CA LYS A 92 5.96 -17.89 -10.41
C LYS A 92 6.24 -19.06 -11.34
N ARG A 93 5.79 -20.26 -10.96
CA ARG A 93 5.85 -21.43 -11.86
C ARG A 93 4.65 -21.41 -12.80
N SER A 94 4.91 -21.70 -14.08
CA SER A 94 3.85 -21.88 -15.09
C SER A 94 2.95 -23.05 -14.70
N GLY A 95 1.63 -22.87 -14.70
CA GLY A 95 0.66 -23.96 -14.47
C GLY A 95 0.04 -24.03 -13.07
N GLU A 96 0.48 -23.24 -12.08
CA GLU A 96 -0.17 -23.18 -10.77
C GLU A 96 -1.46 -22.35 -10.82
N ARG A 97 -2.59 -23.01 -11.13
CA ARG A 97 -3.91 -22.35 -11.23
C ARG A 97 -4.67 -22.24 -9.90
N ILE A 98 -4.34 -23.07 -8.91
CA ILE A 98 -5.09 -23.11 -7.65
C ILE A 98 -4.28 -22.44 -6.55
N LYS A 99 -4.64 -21.20 -6.22
CA LYS A 99 -4.10 -20.47 -5.07
C LYS A 99 -4.74 -20.93 -3.77
N THR A 100 -3.93 -21.28 -2.78
CA THR A 100 -4.36 -21.46 -1.39
C THR A 100 -3.27 -20.93 -0.48
N ASN A 101 -3.64 -20.26 0.61
CA ASN A 101 -2.70 -19.69 1.58
C ASN A 101 -1.65 -20.72 2.06
N ARG A 102 -2.06 -21.99 2.22
CA ARG A 102 -1.15 -23.09 2.57
C ARG A 102 -0.08 -23.32 1.49
N ARG A 103 -0.45 -23.34 0.22
CA ARG A 103 0.50 -23.55 -0.89
C ARG A 103 1.42 -22.37 -1.06
N ASP A 104 0.88 -21.15 -0.90
CA ASP A 104 1.64 -19.92 -1.02
C ASP A 104 2.69 -19.84 0.09
N ALA A 105 2.35 -20.14 1.35
CA ALA A 105 3.30 -20.22 2.45
C ALA A 105 4.40 -21.29 2.22
N VAL A 106 4.03 -22.48 1.77
CA VAL A 106 4.98 -23.58 1.48
C VAL A 106 5.92 -23.20 0.34
N THR A 107 5.40 -22.54 -0.71
CA THR A 107 6.22 -22.07 -1.84
C THR A 107 7.19 -20.99 -1.39
N LEU A 108 6.73 -20.01 -0.61
CA LEU A 108 7.60 -18.97 -0.06
C LEU A 108 8.73 -19.56 0.80
N ALA A 109 8.43 -20.54 1.68
CA ALA A 109 9.47 -21.18 2.52
C ALA A 109 10.53 -21.89 1.66
N ARG A 110 10.12 -22.56 0.57
CA ARG A 110 11.05 -23.20 -0.38
C ARG A 110 11.93 -22.21 -1.10
N LEU A 111 11.33 -21.15 -1.64
CA LEU A 111 12.04 -20.09 -2.37
C LEU A 111 13.00 -19.35 -1.44
N HIS A 112 12.59 -19.11 -0.19
CA HIS A 112 13.45 -18.46 0.79
C HIS A 112 14.69 -19.30 1.11
N ARG A 113 14.51 -20.61 1.33
CA ARG A 113 15.63 -21.54 1.51
C ARG A 113 16.55 -21.63 0.31
N ALA A 114 15.99 -21.57 -0.90
CA ALA A 114 16.76 -21.60 -2.14
C ALA A 114 17.52 -20.29 -2.42
N GLY A 115 17.30 -19.22 -1.65
CA GLY A 115 17.90 -17.91 -1.90
C GLY A 115 17.29 -17.17 -3.10
N GLU A 116 16.12 -17.61 -3.58
CA GLU A 116 15.46 -17.05 -4.76
C GLU A 116 14.57 -15.83 -4.44
N LEU A 117 14.46 -15.45 -3.17
CA LEU A 117 13.65 -14.30 -2.76
C LEU A 117 14.51 -13.05 -2.59
N THR A 118 14.12 -11.97 -3.24
CA THR A 118 14.73 -10.65 -3.07
C THR A 118 13.93 -9.84 -2.06
N GLY A 119 14.57 -9.51 -0.92
CA GLY A 119 13.98 -8.64 0.10
C GLY A 119 13.87 -7.20 -0.40
N VAL A 120 12.74 -6.56 -0.09
CA VAL A 120 12.57 -5.12 -0.29
C VAL A 120 12.80 -4.37 1.00
N TRP A 121 13.16 -3.11 0.89
CA TRP A 121 13.32 -2.25 2.05
C TRP A 121 12.01 -2.12 2.83
N ALA A 122 12.05 -2.45 4.12
CA ALA A 122 10.96 -2.27 5.05
C ALA A 122 11.09 -0.88 5.72
N PRO A 123 10.10 0.01 5.56
CA PRO A 123 10.14 1.33 6.16
C PRO A 123 10.07 1.25 7.69
N ASP A 124 10.77 2.15 8.36
CA ASP A 124 10.56 2.39 9.77
C ASP A 124 9.19 3.06 10.05
N PRO A 125 8.75 3.17 11.30
CA PRO A 125 7.46 3.76 11.63
C PRO A 125 7.29 5.21 11.15
N ALA A 126 8.35 6.02 11.13
CA ALA A 126 8.29 7.40 10.68
C ALA A 126 8.05 7.48 9.16
N HIS A 127 8.77 6.66 8.40
CA HIS A 127 8.54 6.54 6.96
C HIS A 127 7.15 6.00 6.63
N GLU A 128 6.67 5.03 7.40
CA GLU A 128 5.32 4.45 7.21
C GLU A 128 4.23 5.51 7.46
N ALA A 129 4.38 6.34 8.50
CA ALA A 129 3.46 7.43 8.80
C ALA A 129 3.40 8.49 7.68
N VAL A 130 4.55 8.89 7.14
CA VAL A 130 4.56 9.82 5.99
C VAL A 130 3.92 9.19 4.75
N ARG A 131 4.17 7.92 4.48
CA ARG A 131 3.51 7.18 3.37
C ARG A 131 2.00 7.14 3.53
N ASP A 132 1.47 6.98 4.75
CA ASP A 132 0.03 6.99 4.99
C ASP A 132 -0.57 8.37 4.72
N LEU A 133 0.11 9.45 5.08
CA LEU A 133 -0.31 10.81 4.75
C LEU A 133 -0.31 11.05 3.23
N VAL A 134 0.71 10.58 2.51
CA VAL A 134 0.77 10.64 1.04
C VAL A 134 -0.38 9.87 0.40
N ARG A 135 -0.67 8.65 0.88
CA ARG A 135 -1.80 7.85 0.40
C ARG A 135 -3.15 8.53 0.65
N ALA A 136 -3.30 9.15 1.83
CA ALA A 136 -4.51 9.91 2.14
C ALA A 136 -4.70 11.11 1.18
N ARG A 137 -3.60 11.79 0.82
CA ARG A 137 -3.60 12.87 -0.18
C ARG A 137 -3.97 12.35 -1.58
N GLU A 138 -3.40 11.22 -2.00
CA GLU A 138 -3.73 10.58 -3.29
C GLU A 138 -5.21 10.20 -3.36
N ALA A 139 -5.73 9.54 -2.31
CA ALA A 139 -7.13 9.17 -2.22
C ALA A 139 -8.06 10.39 -2.27
N ALA A 140 -7.68 11.51 -1.65
CA ALA A 140 -8.43 12.77 -1.74
C ALA A 140 -8.40 13.38 -3.15
N GLY A 141 -7.28 13.28 -3.86
CA GLY A 141 -7.17 13.70 -5.26
C GLY A 141 -8.04 12.87 -6.20
N ASP A 142 -8.08 11.56 -5.99
CA ASP A 142 -8.92 10.63 -6.74
C ASP A 142 -10.41 10.87 -6.47
N ASP A 143 -10.77 11.16 -5.22
CA ASP A 143 -12.14 11.50 -4.84
C ASP A 143 -12.60 12.79 -5.52
N LEU A 144 -11.77 13.83 -5.50
CA LEU A 144 -12.05 15.09 -6.21
C LEU A 144 -12.25 14.85 -7.71
N ARG A 145 -11.41 14.01 -8.34
CA ARG A 145 -11.54 13.68 -9.77
C ARG A 145 -12.87 12.98 -10.07
N ARG A 146 -13.27 12.01 -9.23
CA ARG A 146 -14.55 11.32 -9.37
C ARG A 146 -15.74 12.25 -9.23
N LYS A 147 -15.75 13.14 -8.22
CA LYS A 147 -16.81 14.12 -8.00
C LYS A 147 -16.95 15.08 -9.18
N ARG A 148 -15.84 15.56 -9.71
CA ARG A 148 -15.80 16.39 -10.91
C ARG A 148 -16.41 15.67 -12.12
N GLN A 149 -16.05 14.41 -12.32
CA GLN A 149 -16.59 13.59 -13.41
C GLN A 149 -18.10 13.34 -13.25
N GLN A 150 -18.56 13.09 -12.03
CA GLN A 150 -19.98 12.90 -11.73
C GLN A 150 -20.80 14.14 -12.07
N LEU A 151 -20.32 15.34 -11.68
CA LEU A 151 -21.01 16.60 -12.01
C LEU A 151 -21.03 16.87 -13.52
N LEU A 152 -19.92 16.66 -14.22
CA LEU A 152 -19.87 16.82 -15.68
C LEU A 152 -20.81 15.84 -16.38
N SER A 153 -20.91 14.60 -15.91
CA SER A 153 -21.84 13.60 -16.44
C SER A 153 -23.30 13.97 -16.18
N PHE A 154 -23.60 14.55 -15.01
CA PHE A 154 -24.92 15.09 -14.71
C PHE A 154 -25.29 16.23 -15.69
N LEU A 155 -24.41 17.22 -15.86
CA LEU A 155 -24.61 18.34 -16.78
C LEU A 155 -24.81 17.86 -18.22
N LEU A 156 -24.00 16.90 -18.67
CA LEU A 156 -24.11 16.32 -20.02
C LEU A 156 -25.48 15.67 -20.27
N ARG A 157 -26.02 14.93 -19.29
CA ARG A 157 -27.38 14.33 -19.40
C ARG A 157 -28.47 15.36 -19.55
N HIS A 158 -28.23 16.59 -19.13
CA HIS A 158 -29.16 17.71 -19.26
C HIS A 158 -28.77 18.67 -20.38
N SER A 159 -27.94 18.23 -21.34
CA SER A 159 -27.48 19.02 -22.50
C SER A 159 -26.78 20.33 -22.08
N ARG A 160 -26.19 20.37 -20.88
CA ARG A 160 -25.39 21.51 -20.40
C ARG A 160 -23.93 21.25 -20.69
N ILE A 161 -23.42 21.80 -21.78
CA ILE A 161 -22.05 21.58 -22.25
C ILE A 161 -21.30 22.91 -22.20
N TYR A 162 -20.18 22.94 -21.47
CA TYR A 162 -19.29 24.08 -21.49
C TYR A 162 -18.44 24.08 -22.76
N SER A 163 -18.59 25.13 -23.57
CA SER A 163 -17.90 25.30 -24.86
C SER A 163 -16.58 26.06 -24.78
N GLY A 164 -16.19 26.53 -23.57
CA GLY A 164 -14.94 27.23 -23.37
C GLY A 164 -13.73 26.29 -23.30
N GLY A 165 -12.59 26.85 -22.93
CA GLY A 165 -11.34 26.09 -22.77
C GLY A 165 -11.40 25.02 -21.64
N GLY A 166 -10.32 24.84 -20.88
CA GLY A 166 -10.24 23.80 -19.85
C GLY A 166 -11.31 23.89 -18.75
N HIS A 167 -11.75 22.74 -18.25
CA HIS A 167 -12.65 22.65 -17.10
C HIS A 167 -11.94 23.10 -15.81
N TRP A 168 -12.72 23.53 -14.81
CA TRP A 168 -12.29 23.93 -13.45
C TRP A 168 -11.47 25.22 -13.41
N THR A 169 -11.35 25.93 -14.52
CA THR A 169 -10.84 27.29 -14.61
C THR A 169 -11.84 28.29 -13.99
N LEU A 170 -11.42 29.53 -13.75
CA LEU A 170 -12.32 30.59 -13.28
C LEU A 170 -13.51 30.81 -14.22
N ALA A 171 -13.27 30.75 -15.53
CA ALA A 171 -14.33 30.86 -16.55
C ALA A 171 -15.35 29.72 -16.46
N HIS A 172 -14.87 28.47 -16.32
CA HIS A 172 -15.78 27.32 -16.14
C HIS A 172 -16.58 27.42 -14.85
N ARG A 173 -15.96 27.87 -13.74
CA ARG A 173 -16.66 28.05 -12.45
C ARG A 173 -17.76 29.14 -12.55
N ARG A 174 -17.50 30.25 -13.26
CA ARG A 174 -18.50 31.28 -13.52
C ARG A 174 -19.66 30.71 -14.37
N TRP A 175 -19.34 29.90 -15.37
CA TRP A 175 -20.36 29.23 -16.17
C TRP A 175 -21.20 28.26 -15.32
N LEU A 176 -20.59 27.48 -14.44
CA LEU A 176 -21.29 26.61 -13.49
C LEU A 176 -22.24 27.42 -12.59
N ALA A 177 -21.78 28.52 -12.03
CA ALA A 177 -22.59 29.40 -11.16
C ALA A 177 -23.82 29.96 -11.84
N GLY A 178 -23.81 30.10 -13.18
CA GLY A 178 -24.95 30.53 -13.99
C GLY A 178 -25.91 29.41 -14.41
N GLN A 179 -25.65 28.14 -14.04
CA GLN A 179 -26.53 27.03 -14.42
C GLN A 179 -27.72 26.91 -13.46
N THR A 180 -28.92 26.85 -14.05
CA THR A 180 -30.18 26.65 -13.32
C THR A 180 -30.96 25.51 -13.95
N PHE A 181 -31.78 24.83 -13.16
CA PHE A 181 -32.62 23.71 -13.59
C PHE A 181 -34.08 24.02 -13.27
N GLU A 182 -34.96 23.66 -14.17
CA GLU A 182 -36.40 23.86 -14.02
C GLU A 182 -36.98 23.04 -12.87
N HIS A 183 -36.53 21.79 -12.74
CA HIS A 183 -37.00 20.91 -11.68
C HIS A 183 -36.17 21.08 -10.41
N ALA A 184 -36.81 21.37 -9.30
CA ALA A 184 -36.16 21.56 -7.98
C ALA A 184 -35.23 20.39 -7.61
N ALA A 185 -35.63 19.14 -7.90
CA ALA A 185 -34.79 17.96 -7.64
C ALA A 185 -33.47 17.98 -8.41
N GLN A 186 -33.49 18.48 -9.66
CA GLN A 186 -32.26 18.60 -10.46
C GLN A 186 -31.37 19.73 -9.93
N GLN A 187 -31.98 20.84 -9.49
CA GLN A 187 -31.25 21.96 -8.92
C GLN A 187 -30.57 21.52 -7.60
N ILE A 188 -31.22 20.72 -6.75
CA ILE A 188 -30.66 20.14 -5.53
C ILE A 188 -29.46 19.24 -5.88
N VAL A 189 -29.61 18.30 -6.83
CA VAL A 189 -28.53 17.40 -7.24
C VAL A 189 -27.33 18.16 -7.80
N PHE A 190 -27.58 19.21 -8.57
CA PHE A 190 -26.53 20.08 -9.10
C PHE A 190 -25.77 20.79 -7.99
N GLN A 191 -26.50 21.42 -7.03
CA GLN A 191 -25.89 22.13 -5.91
C GLN A 191 -25.08 21.20 -5.03
N GLU A 192 -25.63 20.05 -4.64
CA GLU A 192 -24.92 19.01 -3.89
C GLU A 192 -23.65 18.56 -4.61
N GLY A 193 -23.68 18.47 -5.94
CA GLY A 193 -22.49 18.15 -6.74
C GLY A 193 -21.40 19.23 -6.66
N ILE A 194 -21.78 20.52 -6.65
CA ILE A 194 -20.85 21.65 -6.47
C ILE A 194 -20.26 21.60 -5.04
N ASP A 195 -21.10 21.49 -4.04
CA ASP A 195 -20.67 21.49 -2.62
C ASP A 195 -19.73 20.31 -2.32
N ALA A 196 -20.06 19.12 -2.83
CA ALA A 196 -19.19 17.95 -2.71
C ALA A 196 -17.80 18.14 -3.38
N ILE A 197 -17.72 18.89 -4.47
CA ILE A 197 -16.43 19.22 -5.11
C ILE A 197 -15.66 20.22 -4.25
N GLU A 198 -16.33 21.24 -3.69
CA GLU A 198 -15.68 22.21 -2.82
C GLU A 198 -15.12 21.56 -1.56
N ASP A 199 -15.89 20.68 -0.91
CA ASP A 199 -15.42 19.88 0.24
C ASP A 199 -14.20 19.02 -0.11
N ALA A 200 -14.22 18.36 -1.27
CA ALA A 200 -13.10 17.57 -1.72
C ALA A 200 -11.84 18.42 -2.01
N VAL A 201 -12.01 19.63 -2.57
CA VAL A 201 -10.91 20.60 -2.76
C VAL A 201 -10.34 21.03 -1.40
N GLN A 202 -11.18 21.35 -0.44
CA GLN A 202 -10.73 21.75 0.91
C GLN A 202 -10.01 20.61 1.62
N ARG A 203 -10.51 19.38 1.50
CA ARG A 203 -9.85 18.19 2.06
C ARG A 203 -8.46 17.99 1.46
N LEU A 204 -8.33 18.06 0.14
CA LEU A 204 -7.06 17.91 -0.56
C LEU A 204 -6.06 18.99 -0.11
N ARG A 205 -6.49 20.26 -0.05
CA ARG A 205 -5.65 21.38 0.41
C ARG A 205 -5.16 21.20 1.85
N ARG A 206 -6.03 20.72 2.75
CA ARG A 206 -5.62 20.43 4.14
C ARG A 206 -4.51 19.40 4.19
N LEU A 207 -4.62 18.31 3.42
CA LEU A 207 -3.60 17.26 3.38
C LEU A 207 -2.29 17.75 2.74
N GLU A 208 -2.38 18.54 1.67
CA GLU A 208 -1.21 19.15 1.03
C GLU A 208 -0.48 20.13 1.98
N LYS A 209 -1.24 20.90 2.77
CA LYS A 209 -0.65 21.77 3.80
C LYS A 209 0.09 20.97 4.88
N GLN A 210 -0.49 19.85 5.34
CA GLN A 210 0.18 18.98 6.32
C GLN A 210 1.44 18.33 5.76
N LEU A 211 1.41 17.86 4.51
CA LEU A 211 2.60 17.34 3.83
C LEU A 211 3.71 18.40 3.72
N ALA A 212 3.34 19.64 3.36
CA ALA A 212 4.31 20.73 3.25
C ALA A 212 4.99 21.08 4.59
N LEU A 213 4.33 20.81 5.73
CA LEU A 213 4.90 20.99 7.06
C LEU A 213 5.79 19.83 7.51
N ILE A 214 5.42 18.59 7.16
CA ILE A 214 6.08 17.37 7.66
C ILE A 214 7.28 16.97 6.79
N VAL A 215 7.18 17.11 5.48
CA VAL A 215 8.22 16.64 4.55
C VAL A 215 9.59 17.30 4.77
N PRO A 216 9.73 18.59 5.07
CA PRO A 216 11.03 19.21 5.32
C PRO A 216 11.80 18.62 6.52
N GLU A 217 11.08 18.11 7.52
CA GLU A 217 11.68 17.48 8.71
C GLU A 217 11.90 15.96 8.54
N TRP A 218 11.47 15.42 7.42
CA TRP A 218 11.61 14.00 7.14
C TRP A 218 13.01 13.68 6.60
N SER A 219 13.59 12.55 7.03
CA SER A 219 14.93 12.11 6.59
C SER A 219 15.10 11.97 5.07
N MET A 220 13.98 11.81 4.32
CA MET A 220 13.97 11.76 2.86
C MET A 220 13.72 13.12 2.19
N ALA A 221 13.68 14.22 2.94
CA ALA A 221 13.48 15.57 2.39
C ALA A 221 14.40 15.89 1.20
N PRO A 222 15.72 15.62 1.24
CA PRO A 222 16.62 15.89 0.11
C PRO A 222 16.26 15.13 -1.17
N VAL A 223 15.72 13.91 -1.02
CA VAL A 223 15.25 13.11 -2.15
C VAL A 223 14.00 13.73 -2.76
N VAL A 224 13.05 14.16 -1.92
CA VAL A 224 11.81 14.82 -2.38
C VAL A 224 12.14 16.11 -3.11
N GLU A 225 13.01 16.95 -2.57
CA GLU A 225 13.47 18.20 -3.19
C GLU A 225 14.10 17.95 -4.57
N THR A 226 14.96 16.94 -4.68
CA THR A 226 15.57 16.58 -5.95
C THR A 226 14.53 16.20 -7.00
N TYR A 227 13.50 15.42 -6.63
CA TYR A 227 12.41 15.06 -7.54
C TYR A 227 11.53 16.25 -7.91
N GLN A 228 11.24 17.15 -6.97
CA GLN A 228 10.47 18.35 -7.23
C GLN A 228 11.21 19.31 -8.17
N ALA A 229 12.50 19.52 -7.96
CA ALA A 229 13.33 20.33 -8.85
C ALA A 229 13.37 19.80 -10.31
N ARG A 230 13.35 18.48 -10.49
CA ARG A 230 13.29 17.86 -11.81
C ARG A 230 11.93 18.00 -12.50
N ARG A 231 10.85 18.14 -11.75
CA ARG A 231 9.47 18.31 -12.26
C ARG A 231 9.07 19.78 -12.42
N ALA A 232 9.80 20.72 -11.83
CA ALA A 232 9.60 22.13 -12.12
C ALA A 232 9.85 22.35 -13.62
N PRO A 233 8.89 22.94 -14.38
CA PRO A 233 9.14 23.22 -15.78
C PRO A 233 10.37 24.11 -15.85
N ARG A 234 11.30 23.76 -16.73
CA ARG A 234 12.45 24.61 -17.10
C ARG A 234 11.91 25.83 -17.86
N PHE A 235 11.23 26.70 -17.16
CA PHE A 235 10.96 28.06 -17.61
C PHE A 235 11.91 28.96 -16.86
N LEU A 236 13.08 29.15 -17.43
CA LEU A 236 13.90 30.36 -17.26
C LEU A 236 15.19 30.18 -18.06
N SER A 237 15.09 30.48 -19.33
CA SER A 237 16.19 31.11 -20.08
C SER A 237 15.62 31.61 -21.42
N LEU A 238 15.14 32.83 -21.42
CA LEU A 238 15.37 33.85 -22.45
C LEU A 238 15.03 35.21 -21.85
#